data_d0e1e1b1fe920e7520e130594233f0a4
#
_entry.id   d0e1e1b1fe920e7520e130594233f0a4
#
_cell.length_a   1.000
_cell.length_b   1.000
_cell.length_c   1.000
_cell.angle_alpha   90.00
_cell.angle_beta   90.00
_cell.angle_gamma   90.00
#
_symmetry.space_group_name_H-M   'P 1'
#
loop_
_entity.id
_entity.type
_entity.pdbx_description
1 polymer ?
#
loop_
_entity_poly.entity_id
_entity_poly.type
_entity_poly.pdbx_seq_one_letter_code
_entity_poly.pdbx_strand_id
1 'polypeptide(L)'
;MIATLPEGGRADVILVNCGPGSFTGVRVGLAAARALGLAWGVPVRGYSTHALLAARLFEDQPSLTKAMIVIEGGHGEVFIQSYAARPLVALDDLASCVPEAVPFQTVAAGSAAGRIACEQAVMIGPDARDVRLLPST
;
A
#
# COMPACT_ATOMS: atom_id res chain seq x y z
N MET A 1 -17.91 12.65 -11.64
CA MET A 1 -17.47 12.35 -10.27
C MET A 1 -16.58 13.42 -9.70
N ILE A 2 -15.36 13.60 -10.24
CA ILE A 2 -14.45 14.66 -9.77
C ILE A 2 -15.10 16.04 -9.86
N ALA A 3 -15.81 16.30 -10.95
CA ALA A 3 -16.46 17.60 -11.18
C ALA A 3 -17.55 17.94 -10.15
N THR A 4 -18.07 16.95 -9.39
CA THR A 4 -19.05 17.19 -8.34
C THR A 4 -18.44 17.54 -6.99
N LEU A 5 -17.12 17.44 -6.87
CA LEU A 5 -16.39 17.82 -5.66
C LEU A 5 -16.17 19.35 -5.61
N PRO A 6 -15.87 19.91 -4.43
CA PRO A 6 -15.52 21.33 -4.31
C PRO A 6 -14.39 21.70 -5.29
N GLU A 7 -14.49 22.87 -5.93
CA GLU A 7 -13.52 23.36 -6.91
C GLU A 7 -13.28 22.39 -8.08
N GLY A 8 -14.29 21.58 -8.45
CA GLY A 8 -14.16 20.57 -9.49
C GLY A 8 -13.25 19.41 -9.12
N GLY A 9 -13.01 19.19 -7.83
CA GLY A 9 -12.12 18.16 -7.34
C GLY A 9 -10.65 18.53 -7.42
N ARG A 10 -10.32 19.77 -7.68
CA ARG A 10 -8.96 20.27 -7.77
C ARG A 10 -8.27 20.18 -6.42
N ALA A 11 -7.01 19.76 -6.41
CA ALA A 11 -6.22 19.56 -5.20
C ALA A 11 -4.85 20.24 -5.35
N ASP A 12 -4.16 20.44 -4.22
CA ASP A 12 -2.81 21.01 -4.20
C ASP A 12 -1.73 19.97 -4.45
N VAL A 13 -2.06 18.69 -4.27
CA VAL A 13 -1.17 17.55 -4.52
C VAL A 13 -2.01 16.34 -4.89
N ILE A 14 -1.47 15.50 -5.76
CA ILE A 14 -2.10 14.22 -6.13
C ILE A 14 -1.22 13.11 -5.59
N LEU A 15 -1.84 12.21 -4.83
CA LEU A 15 -1.19 10.99 -4.34
C LEU A 15 -1.68 9.80 -5.16
N VAL A 16 -0.76 8.99 -5.65
CA VAL A 16 -1.09 7.85 -6.49
C VAL A 16 -0.38 6.60 -6.01
N ASN A 17 -1.10 5.49 -6.02
CA ASN A 17 -0.54 4.18 -5.69
C ASN A 17 0.38 3.72 -6.83
N CYS A 18 1.66 3.51 -6.51
CA CYS A 18 2.67 3.02 -7.45
C CYS A 18 2.81 1.50 -7.43
N GLY A 19 1.92 0.80 -6.72
CA GLY A 19 1.95 -0.66 -6.62
C GLY A 19 2.77 -1.14 -5.42
N PRO A 20 3.00 -2.45 -5.34
CA PRO A 20 2.50 -3.49 -6.25
C PRO A 20 0.98 -3.59 -6.27
N GLY A 21 0.45 -4.09 -7.37
CA GLY A 21 -0.97 -4.29 -7.56
C GLY A 21 -1.25 -4.81 -8.96
N SER A 22 -2.49 -4.69 -9.42
CA SER A 22 -2.85 -5.04 -10.78
C SER A 22 -2.01 -4.23 -11.77
N PHE A 23 -1.34 -4.93 -12.69
CA PHE A 23 -0.50 -4.29 -13.71
C PHE A 23 -1.25 -3.20 -14.49
N THR A 24 -2.45 -3.51 -14.95
CA THR A 24 -3.28 -2.55 -15.67
C THR A 24 -3.77 -1.44 -14.74
N GLY A 25 -4.26 -1.79 -13.55
CA GLY A 25 -4.80 -0.81 -12.60
C GLY A 25 -3.77 0.21 -12.15
N VAL A 26 -2.55 -0.22 -11.84
CA VAL A 26 -1.47 0.68 -11.42
C VAL A 26 -1.10 1.63 -12.56
N ARG A 27 -0.99 1.13 -13.78
CA ARG A 27 -0.66 1.96 -14.94
C ARG A 27 -1.74 2.98 -15.27
N VAL A 28 -3.01 2.57 -15.25
CA VAL A 28 -4.14 3.48 -15.50
C VAL A 28 -4.19 4.58 -14.44
N GLY A 29 -4.07 4.21 -13.17
CA GLY A 29 -4.04 5.17 -12.08
C GLY A 29 -2.90 6.17 -12.19
N LEU A 30 -1.71 5.70 -12.52
CA LEU A 30 -0.52 6.55 -12.68
C LEU A 30 -0.67 7.50 -13.87
N ALA A 31 -1.20 7.02 -14.99
CA ALA A 31 -1.44 7.85 -16.17
C ALA A 31 -2.49 8.93 -15.88
N ALA A 32 -3.57 8.58 -15.19
CA ALA A 32 -4.60 9.54 -14.80
C ALA A 32 -4.04 10.61 -13.84
N ALA A 33 -3.25 10.19 -12.85
CA ALA A 33 -2.63 11.10 -11.90
C ALA A 33 -1.69 12.09 -12.60
N ARG A 34 -0.88 11.62 -13.53
CA ARG A 34 0.03 12.47 -14.30
C ARG A 34 -0.72 13.47 -15.16
N ALA A 35 -1.80 13.05 -15.81
CA ALA A 35 -2.63 13.92 -16.62
C ALA A 35 -3.27 15.02 -15.78
N LEU A 36 -3.83 14.69 -14.63
CA LEU A 36 -4.42 15.67 -13.71
C LEU A 36 -3.37 16.61 -13.15
N GLY A 37 -2.21 16.10 -12.78
CA GLY A 37 -1.11 16.91 -12.27
C GLY A 37 -0.65 17.95 -13.28
N LEU A 38 -0.56 17.55 -14.54
CA LEU A 38 -0.21 18.46 -15.63
C LEU A 38 -1.31 19.49 -15.85
N ALA A 39 -2.58 19.06 -15.89
CA ALA A 39 -3.71 19.96 -16.13
C ALA A 39 -3.89 20.98 -15.01
N TRP A 40 -3.65 20.61 -13.76
CA TRP A 40 -3.84 21.47 -12.60
C TRP A 40 -2.56 22.20 -12.17
N GLY A 41 -1.40 21.82 -12.72
CA GLY A 41 -0.12 22.40 -12.33
C GLY A 41 0.26 22.06 -10.90
N VAL A 42 -0.06 20.86 -10.43
CA VAL A 42 0.22 20.41 -9.08
C VAL A 42 1.15 19.19 -9.09
N PRO A 43 1.93 18.97 -7.99
CA PRO A 43 2.81 17.82 -7.92
C PRO A 43 2.03 16.51 -7.79
N VAL A 44 2.61 15.45 -8.37
CA VAL A 44 2.12 14.08 -8.23
C VAL A 44 3.16 13.32 -7.40
N ARG A 45 2.72 12.69 -6.32
CA ARG A 45 3.57 11.89 -5.44
C ARG A 45 3.07 10.47 -5.35
N GLY A 46 3.99 9.52 -5.31
CA GLY A 46 3.65 8.11 -5.24
C GLY A 46 3.68 7.59 -3.82
N TYR A 47 2.89 6.54 -3.57
CA TYR A 47 2.99 5.72 -2.36
C TYR A 47 2.88 4.25 -2.75
N SER A 48 3.38 3.36 -1.89
CA SER A 48 3.30 1.93 -2.16
C SER A 48 2.08 1.31 -1.50
N THR A 49 1.58 0.24 -2.10
CA THR A 49 0.48 -0.55 -1.52
C THR A 49 0.88 -1.07 -0.13
N HIS A 50 2.12 -1.55 0.01
CA HIS A 50 2.60 -2.11 1.27
C HIS A 50 2.64 -1.06 2.38
N ALA A 51 3.12 0.14 2.10
CA ALA A 51 3.14 1.21 3.09
C ALA A 51 1.72 1.59 3.53
N LEU A 52 0.78 1.65 2.58
CA LEU A 52 -0.61 1.97 2.86
C LEU A 52 -1.25 0.93 3.79
N LEU A 53 -1.05 -0.35 3.48
CA LEU A 53 -1.60 -1.44 4.30
C LEU A 53 -0.95 -1.48 5.69
N ALA A 54 0.36 -1.24 5.77
CA ALA A 54 1.04 -1.17 7.06
C ALA A 54 0.50 -0.03 7.92
N ALA A 55 0.31 1.15 7.35
CA ALA A 55 -0.25 2.30 8.06
C ALA A 55 -1.64 1.99 8.62
N ARG A 56 -2.49 1.35 7.81
CA ARG A 56 -3.83 0.95 8.24
C ARG A 56 -3.78 -0.10 9.35
N LEU A 57 -2.93 -1.10 9.22
CA LEU A 57 -2.79 -2.16 10.22
C LEU A 57 -2.40 -1.59 11.58
N PHE A 58 -1.41 -0.71 11.62
CA PHE A 58 -0.93 -0.13 12.88
C PHE A 58 -1.92 0.88 13.48
N GLU A 59 -2.77 1.49 12.64
CA GLU A 59 -3.87 2.32 13.12
C GLU A 59 -4.95 1.47 13.80
N ASP A 60 -5.31 0.35 13.17
CA ASP A 60 -6.34 -0.55 13.70
C ASP A 60 -5.87 -1.35 14.92
N GLN A 61 -4.57 -1.64 15.00
CA GLN A 61 -3.97 -2.42 16.09
C GLN A 61 -2.77 -1.69 16.68
N PRO A 62 -3.01 -0.68 17.52
CA PRO A 62 -1.92 0.17 18.06
C PRO A 62 -0.90 -0.57 18.92
N SER A 63 -1.22 -1.77 19.40
CA SER A 63 -0.27 -2.59 20.17
C SER A 63 0.82 -3.22 19.29
N LEU A 64 0.59 -3.33 17.99
CA LEU A 64 1.57 -3.89 17.08
C LEU A 64 2.70 -2.89 16.83
N THR A 65 3.93 -3.40 16.81
CA THR A 65 5.13 -2.61 16.54
C THR A 65 5.82 -3.01 15.25
N LYS A 66 5.49 -4.19 14.72
CA LYS A 66 6.12 -4.76 13.54
C LYS A 66 5.16 -5.73 12.85
N ALA A 67 5.19 -5.77 11.53
CA ALA A 67 4.42 -6.74 10.75
C ALA A 67 5.00 -6.88 9.35
N MET A 68 4.75 -8.02 8.73
CA MET A 68 5.04 -8.23 7.31
C MET A 68 3.76 -7.99 6.51
N ILE A 69 3.86 -7.20 5.46
CA ILE A 69 2.76 -6.99 4.53
C ILE A 69 2.95 -7.94 3.35
N VAL A 70 1.89 -8.68 3.03
CA VAL A 70 1.90 -9.75 2.03
C VAL A 70 0.73 -9.56 1.09
N ILE A 71 1.00 -9.33 -0.18
CA ILE A 71 -0.06 -9.20 -1.19
C ILE A 71 0.16 -10.17 -2.33
N GLU A 72 -0.93 -10.51 -3.03
CA GLU A 72 -0.89 -11.41 -4.17
C GLU A 72 0.00 -10.84 -5.27
N GLY A 73 0.88 -11.68 -5.79
CA GLY A 73 1.64 -11.42 -7.01
C GLY A 73 1.10 -12.25 -8.16
N GLY A 74 1.80 -12.23 -9.29
CA GLY A 74 1.50 -13.11 -10.41
C GLY A 74 2.16 -14.46 -10.25
N HIS A 75 1.65 -15.46 -10.97
CA HIS A 75 2.27 -16.79 -11.10
C HIS A 75 2.47 -17.52 -9.77
N GLY A 76 1.54 -17.34 -8.82
CA GLY A 76 1.60 -18.02 -7.53
C GLY A 76 2.56 -17.42 -6.53
N GLU A 77 3.19 -16.29 -6.85
CA GLU A 77 4.08 -15.59 -5.94
C GLU A 77 3.35 -14.55 -5.10
N VAL A 78 4.00 -14.10 -4.05
CA VAL A 78 3.53 -13.00 -3.20
C VAL A 78 4.58 -11.90 -3.15
N PHE A 79 4.12 -10.67 -2.98
CA PHE A 79 4.99 -9.53 -2.72
C PHE A 79 5.02 -9.29 -1.21
N ILE A 80 6.23 -9.27 -0.64
CA ILE A 80 6.42 -9.12 0.80
C ILE A 80 7.31 -7.93 1.13
N GLN A 81 7.01 -7.27 2.23
CA GLN A 81 7.85 -6.23 2.81
C GLN A 81 7.46 -6.05 4.28
N SER A 82 8.43 -5.97 5.16
CA SER A 82 8.19 -5.78 6.59
C SER A 82 8.25 -4.31 6.96
N TYR A 83 7.43 -3.92 7.94
CA TYR A 83 7.34 -2.55 8.43
C TYR A 83 7.38 -2.52 9.95
N ALA A 84 7.94 -1.44 10.48
CA ALA A 84 7.82 -1.06 11.88
C ALA A 84 6.87 0.13 12.02
N ALA A 85 6.26 0.23 13.18
CA ALA A 85 5.34 1.32 13.51
C ALA A 85 6.03 2.41 14.32
N ARG A 86 5.46 3.60 14.24
CA ARG A 86 5.74 4.78 15.09
C ARG A 86 7.23 5.14 15.23
N PRO A 87 7.90 5.63 14.17
CA PRO A 87 7.33 5.98 12.87
C PRO A 87 7.18 4.78 11.95
N LEU A 88 6.32 4.91 10.94
CA LEU A 88 6.15 3.90 9.90
C LEU A 88 7.41 3.85 9.03
N VAL A 89 8.12 2.73 9.09
CA VAL A 89 9.38 2.55 8.38
C VAL A 89 9.45 1.15 7.78
N ALA A 90 9.82 1.06 6.51
CA ALA A 90 10.12 -0.22 5.89
C ALA A 90 11.42 -0.78 6.48
N LEU A 91 11.40 -2.04 6.87
CA LEU A 91 12.54 -2.72 7.50
C LEU A 91 13.41 -3.45 6.48
N ASP A 92 12.87 -3.69 5.29
CA ASP A 92 13.56 -4.39 4.21
C ASP A 92 13.06 -3.88 2.86
N ASP A 93 13.63 -4.41 1.78
CA ASP A 93 13.19 -4.10 0.44
C ASP A 93 11.99 -4.96 0.05
N LEU A 94 11.17 -4.44 -0.86
CA LEU A 94 10.09 -5.20 -1.46
C LEU A 94 10.67 -6.41 -2.20
N ALA A 95 10.14 -7.58 -1.91
CA ALA A 95 10.58 -8.83 -2.52
C ALA A 95 9.40 -9.62 -3.07
N SER A 96 9.67 -10.45 -4.07
CA SER A 96 8.69 -11.37 -4.64
C SER A 96 9.22 -12.79 -4.46
N CYS A 97 8.37 -13.68 -3.97
CA CYS A 97 8.75 -15.09 -3.78
C CYS A 97 7.50 -15.98 -3.68
N VAL A 98 7.73 -17.29 -3.72
CA VAL A 98 6.65 -18.24 -3.46
C VAL A 98 6.30 -18.21 -1.96
N PRO A 99 5.03 -18.44 -1.58
CA PRO A 99 4.63 -18.35 -0.17
C PRO A 99 5.43 -19.27 0.76
N GLU A 100 5.81 -20.43 0.28
CA GLU A 100 6.55 -21.42 1.06
C GLU A 100 7.97 -20.97 1.41
N ALA A 101 8.52 -20.01 0.68
CA ALA A 101 9.85 -19.46 0.93
C ALA A 101 9.86 -18.38 2.01
N VAL A 102 8.69 -17.90 2.42
CA VAL A 102 8.59 -16.84 3.43
C VAL A 102 8.82 -17.41 4.81
N PRO A 103 9.78 -16.90 5.60
CA PRO A 103 9.97 -17.36 6.99
C PRO A 103 8.73 -17.09 7.83
N PHE A 104 8.53 -17.90 8.86
CA PHE A 104 7.40 -17.72 9.78
C PHE A 104 7.35 -16.28 10.34
N GLN A 105 6.16 -15.70 10.35
CA GLN A 105 5.93 -14.35 10.83
C GLN A 105 5.02 -14.35 12.05
N THR A 106 5.25 -13.43 12.98
CA THR A 106 4.33 -13.23 14.10
C THR A 106 3.02 -12.60 13.59
N VAL A 107 3.12 -11.55 12.80
CA VAL A 107 1.96 -10.88 12.21
C VAL A 107 2.20 -10.65 10.72
N ALA A 108 1.25 -11.08 9.92
CA ALA A 108 1.21 -10.81 8.49
C ALA A 108 -0.13 -10.17 8.14
N ALA A 109 -0.13 -9.18 7.26
CA ALA A 109 -1.34 -8.49 6.83
C ALA A 109 -1.32 -8.26 5.32
N GLY A 110 -2.49 -8.25 4.72
CA GLY A 110 -2.64 -8.02 3.28
C GLY A 110 -3.49 -9.09 2.61
N SER A 111 -3.67 -8.97 1.30
CA SER A 111 -4.53 -9.88 0.54
C SER A 111 -4.05 -11.33 0.55
N ALA A 112 -2.76 -11.56 0.75
CA ALA A 112 -2.17 -12.89 0.74
C ALA A 112 -1.62 -13.30 2.10
N ALA A 113 -1.97 -12.62 3.18
CA ALA A 113 -1.48 -12.94 4.52
C ALA A 113 -1.78 -14.39 4.93
N GLY A 114 -2.91 -14.94 4.51
CA GLY A 114 -3.29 -16.31 4.82
C GLY A 114 -2.52 -17.38 4.05
N ARG A 115 -1.68 -16.99 3.10
CA ARG A 115 -0.91 -17.93 2.28
C ARG A 115 0.47 -18.25 2.83
N ILE A 116 0.91 -17.53 3.86
CA ILE A 116 2.21 -17.74 4.49
C ILE A 116 2.05 -18.26 5.91
N ALA A 117 3.11 -18.87 6.45
CA ALA A 117 3.12 -19.34 7.83
C ALA A 117 3.24 -18.14 8.78
N CYS A 118 2.23 -17.91 9.59
CA CYS A 118 2.23 -16.81 10.55
C CYS A 118 1.35 -17.16 11.76
N GLU A 119 1.60 -16.46 12.86
CA GLU A 119 0.78 -16.60 14.07
C GLU A 119 -0.56 -15.89 13.92
N GLN A 120 -0.55 -14.69 13.35
CA GLN A 120 -1.75 -13.90 13.10
C GLN A 120 -1.74 -13.40 11.65
N ALA A 121 -2.81 -13.71 10.92
CA ALA A 121 -3.01 -13.20 9.56
C ALA A 121 -4.19 -12.21 9.56
N VAL A 122 -3.96 -11.01 9.04
CA VAL A 122 -4.98 -9.97 8.92
C VAL A 122 -5.24 -9.73 7.44
N MET A 123 -6.43 -10.11 6.97
CA MET A 123 -6.81 -9.98 5.56
C MET A 123 -7.36 -8.58 5.32
N ILE A 124 -6.54 -7.72 4.74
CA ILE A 124 -6.92 -6.34 4.41
C ILE A 124 -6.53 -6.00 2.97
N GLY A 125 -7.28 -5.10 2.37
CA GLY A 125 -6.99 -4.58 1.04
C GLY A 125 -6.74 -3.07 1.07
N PRO A 126 -6.17 -2.52 0.00
CA PRO A 126 -5.87 -1.10 -0.05
C PRO A 126 -7.15 -0.27 -0.18
N ASP A 127 -7.17 0.86 0.54
CA ASP A 127 -8.21 1.88 0.45
C ASP A 127 -7.51 3.23 0.32
N ALA A 128 -7.82 3.95 -0.74
CA ALA A 128 -7.16 5.24 -1.01
C ALA A 128 -7.37 6.25 0.12
N ARG A 129 -8.44 6.13 0.90
CA ARG A 129 -8.69 7.01 2.05
C ARG A 129 -7.62 6.89 3.13
N ASP A 130 -6.93 5.77 3.18
CA ASP A 130 -5.89 5.52 4.18
C ASP A 130 -4.59 6.29 3.92
N VAL A 131 -4.47 6.99 2.78
CA VAL A 131 -3.31 7.84 2.51
C VAL A 131 -3.08 8.90 3.60
N ARG A 132 -4.14 9.29 4.31
CA ARG A 132 -4.05 10.20 5.45
C ARG A 132 -3.21 9.64 6.61
N LEU A 133 -3.03 8.32 6.64
CA LEU A 133 -2.25 7.64 7.67
C LEU A 133 -0.76 7.56 7.34
N LEU A 134 -0.39 7.87 6.11
CA LEU A 134 1.01 7.82 5.68
C LEU A 134 1.79 9.00 6.28
N PRO A 135 3.08 8.78 6.63
CA PRO A 135 3.91 9.87 7.12
C PRO A 135 4.03 10.98 6.07
N SER A 136 4.06 12.22 6.54
CA SER A 136 4.37 13.35 5.67
C SER A 136 5.82 13.27 5.19
N THR A 137 6.04 13.55 3.91
CA THR A 137 7.37 13.55 3.33
C THR A 137 7.81 14.95 2.97
#